data_8431e8cb39151b7121bdd9586e9089e4
#
_entry.id   8431e8cb39151b7121bdd9586e9089e4
#
_cell.length_a   1.000
_cell.length_b   1.000
_cell.length_c   1.000
_cell.angle_alpha   90.00
_cell.angle_beta   90.00
_cell.angle_gamma   90.00
#
_symmetry.space_group_name_H-M   'P 1'
#
loop_
_entity.id
_entity.type
_entity.pdbx_description
1 polymer ?
#
loop_
_entity_poly.entity_id
_entity_poly.type
_entity_poly.pdbx_seq_one_letter_code
_entity_poly.pdbx_strand_id
1 'polypeptide(L)'
;ILLVPLLIEMAVELCNNNLLSDIEGIGNVFVNYGIILLIAMILYALLASMKISFAITTVILCIFGIANMYVKQFKGIPLLPWDLSVIKTAAGVASNYQLTFNVQVFFTLTVINVIFALLFWLPKAQKTKQRILYRTTCLFLSAAILITFYGTDFFQVTLGATPDFFNQARGYENYGAIAEFFVNTRYLSLKKPHGYDVETLVAQLKENTTSTQTITETALGQRPNATVEHPNIITIMNEAFSDLQVIGKFETDKEYLSFENSMKDDKNTIQGNVYISTIG
;
A
#
# COMPACT_ATOMS: atom_id res chain seq x y z
N ILE A 1 -5.40 30.59 5.90
CA ILE A 1 -4.37 29.54 5.80
C ILE A 1 -4.80 28.31 6.55
N LEU A 2 -5.26 28.41 7.82
CA LEU A 2 -5.69 27.24 8.61
C LEU A 2 -6.88 26.47 8.00
N LEU A 3 -7.68 27.09 7.14
CA LEU A 3 -8.78 26.41 6.43
C LEU A 3 -8.28 25.59 5.21
N VAL A 4 -7.10 25.90 4.67
CA VAL A 4 -6.60 25.25 3.46
C VAL A 4 -6.43 23.73 3.63
N PRO A 5 -5.80 23.22 4.72
CA PRO A 5 -5.70 21.79 4.94
C PRO A 5 -7.06 21.10 5.01
N LEU A 6 -8.03 21.70 5.69
CA LEU A 6 -9.38 21.14 5.79
C LEU A 6 -10.08 21.04 4.43
N LEU A 7 -9.92 22.05 3.56
CA LEU A 7 -10.45 22.02 2.20
C LEU A 7 -9.77 20.96 1.34
N ILE A 8 -8.47 20.76 1.51
CA ILE A 8 -7.72 19.70 0.82
C ILE A 8 -8.23 18.33 1.26
N GLU A 9 -8.34 18.11 2.58
CA GLU A 9 -8.84 16.86 3.16
C GLU A 9 -10.25 16.56 2.62
N MET A 10 -11.15 17.54 2.66
CA MET A 10 -12.50 17.41 2.15
C MET A 10 -12.53 17.01 0.65
N ALA A 11 -11.64 17.60 -0.17
CA ALA A 11 -11.56 17.28 -1.59
C ALA A 11 -11.05 15.86 -1.83
N VAL A 12 -10.07 15.41 -1.05
CA VAL A 12 -9.51 14.05 -1.14
C VAL A 12 -10.53 13.01 -0.69
N GLU A 13 -11.21 13.24 0.43
CA GLU A 13 -12.23 12.31 0.94
C GLU A 13 -13.43 12.20 -0.01
N LEU A 14 -13.88 13.30 -0.60
CA LEU A 14 -14.94 13.25 -1.62
C LEU A 14 -14.56 12.41 -2.85
N CYS A 15 -13.28 12.38 -3.24
CA CYS A 15 -12.79 11.46 -4.26
C CYS A 15 -12.94 9.99 -3.85
N ASN A 16 -12.92 9.69 -2.55
CA ASN A 16 -13.13 8.35 -2.01
C ASN A 16 -14.60 7.97 -1.85
N ASN A 17 -15.55 8.84 -2.18
CA ASN A 17 -16.97 8.77 -1.79
C ASN A 17 -17.15 8.76 -0.26
N ASN A 18 -16.29 9.45 0.45
CA ASN A 18 -16.27 9.57 1.89
C ASN A 18 -16.55 11.01 2.29
N LEU A 19 -17.24 11.23 3.39
CA LEU A 19 -17.39 12.53 4.01
C LEU A 19 -16.48 12.61 5.24
N LEU A 20 -16.11 13.83 5.67
CA LEU A 20 -15.33 13.98 6.90
C LEU A 20 -16.07 13.44 8.14
N SER A 21 -17.40 13.33 8.07
CA SER A 21 -18.24 12.74 9.11
C SER A 21 -18.15 11.20 9.15
N ASP A 22 -17.71 10.56 8.06
CA ASP A 22 -17.64 9.11 7.93
C ASP A 22 -16.32 8.58 8.48
N ILE A 23 -15.33 9.46 8.62
CA ILE A 23 -14.05 9.14 9.27
C ILE A 23 -14.30 8.80 10.75
N GLU A 24 -13.79 7.65 11.18
CA GLU A 24 -13.97 7.12 12.52
C GLU A 24 -13.27 8.00 13.58
N GLY A 25 -14.04 8.83 14.23
CA GLY A 25 -13.56 9.73 15.28
C GLY A 25 -12.87 10.99 14.77
N ILE A 26 -13.16 12.11 15.41
CA ILE A 26 -12.60 13.42 15.07
C ILE A 26 -11.06 13.46 15.14
N GLY A 27 -10.43 12.56 15.91
CA GLY A 27 -8.99 12.42 16.00
C GLY A 27 -8.33 12.12 14.67
N ASN A 28 -8.94 11.26 13.86
CA ASN A 28 -8.41 10.89 12.54
C ASN A 28 -8.49 12.05 11.53
N VAL A 29 -9.51 12.88 11.60
CA VAL A 29 -9.58 14.14 10.83
C VAL A 29 -8.38 15.04 11.20
N PHE A 30 -8.06 15.19 12.48
CA PHE A 30 -6.88 15.95 12.90
C PHE A 30 -5.56 15.31 12.47
N VAL A 31 -5.48 13.98 12.37
CA VAL A 31 -4.29 13.30 11.85
C VAL A 31 -4.10 13.62 10.36
N ASN A 32 -5.13 13.51 9.54
CA ASN A 32 -5.10 13.89 8.13
C ASN A 32 -4.69 15.36 7.96
N TYR A 33 -5.33 16.25 8.70
CA TYR A 33 -4.99 17.66 8.74
C TYR A 33 -3.51 17.90 9.12
N GLY A 34 -3.00 17.19 10.13
CA GLY A 34 -1.62 17.24 10.58
C GLY A 34 -0.62 16.81 9.51
N ILE A 35 -0.93 15.75 8.75
CA ILE A 35 -0.10 15.26 7.65
C ILE A 35 -0.07 16.29 6.51
N ILE A 36 -1.20 16.91 6.18
CA ILE A 36 -1.25 18.00 5.18
C ILE A 36 -0.36 19.17 5.61
N LEU A 37 -0.45 19.57 6.88
CA LEU A 37 0.43 20.60 7.44
C LEU A 37 1.89 20.18 7.41
N LEU A 38 2.22 18.93 7.73
CA LEU A 38 3.59 18.41 7.69
C LEU A 38 4.19 18.56 6.29
N ILE A 39 3.45 18.17 5.25
CA ILE A 39 3.87 18.34 3.85
C ILE A 39 4.07 19.81 3.52
N ALA A 40 3.12 20.67 3.89
CA ALA A 40 3.22 22.11 3.66
C ALA A 40 4.41 22.74 4.41
N MET A 41 4.72 22.29 5.64
CA MET A 41 5.87 22.74 6.43
C MET A 41 7.21 22.35 5.78
N ILE A 42 7.32 21.12 5.29
CA ILE A 42 8.52 20.66 4.57
C ILE A 42 8.72 21.51 3.32
N LEU A 43 7.68 21.71 2.52
CA LEU A 43 7.73 22.55 1.33
C LEU A 43 8.05 24.02 1.69
N TYR A 44 7.52 24.54 2.79
CA TYR A 44 7.83 25.89 3.24
C TYR A 44 9.30 26.03 3.66
N ALA A 45 9.85 25.04 4.34
CA ALA A 45 11.27 25.03 4.70
C ALA A 45 12.17 25.09 3.46
N LEU A 46 11.78 24.43 2.37
CA LEU A 46 12.51 24.40 1.09
C LEU A 46 12.30 25.68 0.28
N LEU A 47 11.04 26.05 0.03
CA LEU A 47 10.65 27.10 -0.94
C LEU A 47 10.58 28.49 -0.32
N ALA A 48 10.59 28.60 0.99
CA ALA A 48 10.48 29.86 1.73
C ALA A 48 9.25 30.72 1.36
N SER A 49 8.21 30.14 0.82
CA SER A 49 6.97 30.82 0.43
C SER A 49 5.77 30.01 0.87
N MET A 50 5.03 30.49 1.86
CA MET A 50 3.85 29.82 2.38
C MET A 50 2.77 29.63 1.30
N LYS A 51 2.58 30.63 0.42
CA LYS A 51 1.62 30.53 -0.67
C LYS A 51 1.96 29.39 -1.64
N ILE A 52 3.23 29.34 -2.08
CA ILE A 52 3.71 28.34 -3.03
C ILE A 52 3.66 26.95 -2.38
N SER A 53 4.05 26.84 -1.10
CA SER A 53 4.02 25.56 -0.37
C SER A 53 2.61 25.01 -0.28
N PHE A 54 1.64 25.81 0.14
CA PHE A 54 0.24 25.35 0.15
C PHE A 54 -0.33 25.10 -1.25
N ALA A 55 0.03 25.90 -2.25
CA ALA A 55 -0.40 25.65 -3.62
C ALA A 55 0.11 24.30 -4.15
N ILE A 56 1.38 23.98 -3.92
CA ILE A 56 1.97 22.69 -4.33
C ILE A 56 1.35 21.55 -3.52
N THR A 57 1.20 21.70 -2.19
CA THR A 57 0.53 20.70 -1.35
C THR A 57 -0.88 20.41 -1.86
N THR A 58 -1.65 21.45 -2.21
CA THR A 58 -3.00 21.30 -2.77
C THR A 58 -2.99 20.46 -4.04
N VAL A 59 -2.10 20.82 -4.99
CA VAL A 59 -2.00 20.09 -6.27
C VAL A 59 -1.62 18.65 -6.07
N ILE A 60 -0.59 18.37 -5.27
CA ILE A 60 -0.11 17.00 -5.01
C ILE A 60 -1.22 16.15 -4.40
N LEU A 61 -1.89 16.64 -3.35
CA LEU A 61 -2.89 15.85 -2.63
C LEU A 61 -4.21 15.72 -3.39
N CYS A 62 -4.62 16.74 -4.15
CA CYS A 62 -5.78 16.60 -5.02
C CYS A 62 -5.52 15.64 -6.20
N ILE A 63 -4.32 15.64 -6.78
CA ILE A 63 -3.91 14.63 -7.76
C ILE A 63 -3.93 13.24 -7.12
N PHE A 64 -3.41 13.10 -5.90
CA PHE A 64 -3.48 11.84 -5.15
C PHE A 64 -4.93 11.38 -4.96
N GLY A 65 -5.85 12.25 -4.53
CA GLY A 65 -7.25 11.92 -4.34
C GLY A 65 -7.92 11.43 -5.64
N ILE A 66 -7.69 12.14 -6.75
CA ILE A 66 -8.21 11.75 -8.07
C ILE A 66 -7.60 10.42 -8.54
N ALA A 67 -6.28 10.24 -8.38
CA ALA A 67 -5.61 9.00 -8.75
C ALA A 67 -6.12 7.82 -7.93
N ASN A 68 -6.27 8.01 -6.61
CA ASN A 68 -6.82 7.00 -5.71
C ASN A 68 -8.24 6.57 -6.11
N MET A 69 -9.10 7.53 -6.48
CA MET A 69 -10.45 7.27 -6.97
C MET A 69 -10.44 6.35 -8.20
N TYR A 70 -9.62 6.67 -9.21
CA TYR A 70 -9.55 5.82 -10.41
C TYR A 70 -8.91 4.47 -10.13
N VAL A 71 -7.87 4.40 -9.30
CA VAL A 71 -7.27 3.13 -8.89
C VAL A 71 -8.29 2.26 -8.17
N LYS A 72 -9.05 2.82 -7.21
CA LYS A 72 -10.13 2.09 -6.52
C LYS A 72 -11.20 1.61 -7.50
N GLN A 73 -11.55 2.41 -8.51
CA GLN A 73 -12.52 2.04 -9.55
C GLN A 73 -12.05 0.85 -10.40
N PHE A 74 -10.77 0.79 -10.77
CA PHE A 74 -10.24 -0.24 -11.67
C PHE A 74 -9.70 -1.46 -10.95
N LYS A 75 -9.08 -1.27 -9.79
CA LYS A 75 -8.41 -2.33 -9.02
C LYS A 75 -9.29 -2.91 -7.91
N GLY A 76 -10.35 -2.18 -7.51
CA GLY A 76 -11.22 -2.56 -6.39
C GLY A 76 -10.64 -2.22 -5.01
N ILE A 77 -9.37 -1.82 -4.92
CA ILE A 77 -8.68 -1.41 -3.69
C ILE A 77 -8.03 -0.04 -3.89
N PRO A 78 -7.84 0.75 -2.83
CA PRO A 78 -7.25 2.08 -2.94
C PRO A 78 -5.79 2.05 -3.40
N LEU A 79 -5.29 3.21 -3.80
CA LEU A 79 -3.89 3.43 -4.17
C LEU A 79 -2.99 3.26 -2.95
N LEU A 80 -2.06 2.34 -3.00
CA LEU A 80 -1.14 2.02 -1.91
C LEU A 80 0.27 2.53 -2.20
N PRO A 81 1.11 2.82 -1.18
CA PRO A 81 2.45 3.36 -1.40
C PRO A 81 3.33 2.50 -2.31
N TRP A 82 3.22 1.17 -2.24
CA TRP A 82 3.99 0.26 -3.11
C TRP A 82 3.50 0.25 -4.57
N ASP A 83 2.27 0.70 -4.85
CA ASP A 83 1.79 0.85 -6.23
C ASP A 83 2.60 1.90 -7.01
N LEU A 84 3.24 2.84 -6.30
CA LEU A 84 4.13 3.83 -6.93
C LEU A 84 5.34 3.17 -7.61
N SER A 85 5.77 1.99 -7.17
CA SER A 85 6.88 1.25 -7.79
C SER A 85 6.54 0.74 -9.20
N VAL A 86 5.26 0.50 -9.46
CA VAL A 86 4.76 -0.02 -10.75
C VAL A 86 4.07 1.03 -11.62
N ILE A 87 4.23 2.33 -11.28
CA ILE A 87 3.55 3.43 -11.98
C ILE A 87 3.86 3.47 -13.48
N LYS A 88 5.07 3.07 -13.90
CA LYS A 88 5.44 2.99 -15.31
C LYS A 88 4.65 1.91 -16.05
N THR A 89 4.44 0.76 -15.43
CA THR A 89 3.63 -0.32 -15.99
C THR A 89 2.17 0.10 -16.07
N ALA A 90 1.65 0.72 -15.00
CA ALA A 90 0.29 1.26 -14.97
C ALA A 90 0.06 2.30 -16.08
N ALA A 91 1.01 3.21 -16.30
CA ALA A 91 0.94 4.19 -17.38
C ALA A 91 0.91 3.54 -18.77
N GLY A 92 1.64 2.42 -18.97
CA GLY A 92 1.66 1.69 -20.24
C GLY A 92 0.32 1.04 -20.60
N VAL A 93 -0.52 0.71 -19.61
CA VAL A 93 -1.85 0.12 -19.83
C VAL A 93 -2.99 1.12 -19.64
N ALA A 94 -2.70 2.34 -19.22
CA ALA A 94 -3.70 3.36 -18.92
C ALA A 94 -4.61 3.70 -20.11
N SER A 95 -4.10 3.59 -21.35
CA SER A 95 -4.88 3.79 -22.58
C SER A 95 -6.03 2.78 -22.76
N ASN A 96 -5.98 1.63 -22.08
CA ASN A 96 -7.02 0.60 -22.14
C ASN A 96 -8.19 0.91 -21.20
N TYR A 97 -8.07 1.92 -20.35
CA TYR A 97 -9.10 2.31 -19.39
C TYR A 97 -9.77 3.62 -19.81
N GLN A 98 -11.08 3.64 -19.71
CA GLN A 98 -11.85 4.87 -19.95
C GLN A 98 -11.91 5.69 -18.65
N LEU A 99 -11.17 6.79 -18.63
CA LEU A 99 -11.26 7.77 -17.55
C LEU A 99 -12.50 8.63 -17.74
N THR A 100 -13.54 8.37 -16.97
CA THR A 100 -14.79 9.16 -17.02
C THR A 100 -14.63 10.39 -16.12
N PHE A 101 -14.95 11.56 -16.68
CA PHE A 101 -15.02 12.78 -15.89
C PHE A 101 -16.31 12.76 -15.05
N ASN A 102 -16.16 12.62 -13.75
CA ASN A 102 -17.28 12.51 -12.82
C ASN A 102 -17.40 13.73 -11.89
N VAL A 103 -18.47 13.77 -11.10
CA VAL A 103 -18.76 14.89 -10.19
C VAL A 103 -17.67 15.11 -9.14
N GLN A 104 -16.99 14.08 -8.70
CA GLN A 104 -15.90 14.17 -7.71
C GLN A 104 -14.70 14.94 -8.29
N VAL A 105 -14.32 14.65 -9.54
CA VAL A 105 -13.25 15.40 -10.22
C VAL A 105 -13.62 16.87 -10.37
N PHE A 106 -14.88 17.15 -10.80
CA PHE A 106 -15.35 18.53 -10.91
C PHE A 106 -15.29 19.26 -9.57
N PHE A 107 -15.75 18.61 -8.50
CA PHE A 107 -15.72 19.20 -7.16
C PHE A 107 -14.28 19.47 -6.70
N THR A 108 -13.39 18.52 -6.88
CA THR A 108 -11.97 18.67 -6.51
C THR A 108 -11.31 19.82 -7.26
N LEU A 109 -11.55 19.95 -8.58
CA LEU A 109 -11.07 21.08 -9.36
C LEU A 109 -11.64 22.42 -8.85
N THR A 110 -12.89 22.43 -8.43
CA THR A 110 -13.52 23.63 -7.84
C THR A 110 -12.82 24.01 -6.53
N VAL A 111 -12.56 23.04 -5.65
CA VAL A 111 -11.84 23.27 -4.39
C VAL A 111 -10.42 23.80 -4.65
N ILE A 112 -9.69 23.26 -5.63
CA ILE A 112 -8.38 23.78 -6.02
C ILE A 112 -8.47 25.26 -6.40
N ASN A 113 -9.46 25.63 -7.22
CA ASN A 113 -9.65 27.04 -7.61
C ASN A 113 -9.98 27.94 -6.42
N VAL A 114 -10.84 27.49 -5.50
CA VAL A 114 -11.15 28.21 -4.27
C VAL A 114 -9.89 28.41 -3.41
N ILE A 115 -9.10 27.37 -3.22
CA ILE A 115 -7.84 27.45 -2.46
C ILE A 115 -6.87 28.44 -3.14
N PHE A 116 -6.72 28.39 -4.45
CA PHE A 116 -5.86 29.32 -5.18
C PHE A 116 -6.33 30.76 -5.06
N ALA A 117 -7.65 31.00 -5.14
CA ALA A 117 -8.21 32.32 -4.89
C ALA A 117 -7.91 32.81 -3.46
N LEU A 118 -8.10 31.96 -2.45
CA LEU A 118 -7.75 32.27 -1.05
C LEU A 118 -6.26 32.59 -0.89
N LEU A 119 -5.37 31.78 -1.51
CA LEU A 119 -3.92 32.02 -1.46
C LEU A 119 -3.52 33.29 -2.19
N PHE A 120 -4.21 33.66 -3.28
CA PHE A 120 -3.96 34.89 -4.02
C PHE A 120 -4.22 36.14 -3.15
N TRP A 121 -5.31 36.13 -2.39
CA TRP A 121 -5.70 37.24 -1.52
C TRP A 121 -4.79 37.42 -0.30
N LEU A 122 -3.98 36.41 0.08
CA LEU A 122 -3.05 36.57 1.18
C LEU A 122 -1.99 37.66 0.86
N PRO A 123 -1.56 38.46 1.85
CA PRO A 123 -0.50 39.41 1.66
C PRO A 123 0.83 38.72 1.32
N LYS A 124 1.67 39.38 0.54
CA LYS A 124 3.04 38.88 0.29
C LYS A 124 3.84 38.94 1.60
N ALA A 125 4.45 37.80 1.97
CA ALA A 125 5.29 37.75 3.15
C ALA A 125 6.49 38.71 3.01
N GLN A 126 6.70 39.55 4.00
CA GLN A 126 7.86 40.44 4.05
C GLN A 126 9.15 39.62 4.25
N LYS A 127 10.23 40.08 3.62
CA LYS A 127 11.57 39.46 3.80
C LYS A 127 12.14 39.94 5.12
N THR A 128 11.96 39.16 6.20
CA THR A 128 12.50 39.43 7.54
C THR A 128 13.62 38.46 7.88
N LYS A 129 14.58 38.85 8.74
CA LYS A 129 15.59 37.95 9.31
C LYS A 129 14.94 36.74 10.04
N GLN A 130 13.78 36.92 10.64
CA GLN A 130 12.98 35.90 11.28
C GLN A 130 12.53 34.77 10.31
N ARG A 131 12.51 35.03 9.00
CA ARG A 131 12.12 34.04 8.00
C ARG A 131 13.04 32.82 7.99
N ILE A 132 14.34 33.01 8.23
CA ILE A 132 15.29 31.88 8.33
C ILE A 132 14.97 31.07 9.57
N LEU A 133 14.70 31.71 10.71
CA LEU A 133 14.32 31.04 11.95
C LEU A 133 13.06 30.17 11.75
N TYR A 134 11.99 30.73 11.16
CA TYR A 134 10.76 29.96 10.89
C TYR A 134 10.99 28.74 9.98
N ARG A 135 11.82 28.90 8.92
CA ARG A 135 12.16 27.80 8.03
C ARG A 135 12.92 26.70 8.75
N THR A 136 13.93 27.04 9.53
CA THR A 136 14.71 26.08 10.30
C THR A 136 13.85 25.39 11.35
N THR A 137 12.97 26.12 12.06
CA THR A 137 12.02 25.54 13.00
C THR A 137 11.07 24.55 12.31
N CYS A 138 10.49 24.93 11.17
CA CYS A 138 9.63 24.01 10.40
C CYS A 138 10.40 22.74 9.95
N LEU A 139 11.65 22.89 9.50
CA LEU A 139 12.47 21.75 9.11
C LEU A 139 12.75 20.80 10.27
N PHE A 140 13.19 21.32 11.42
CA PHE A 140 13.48 20.51 12.60
C PHE A 140 12.22 19.85 13.17
N LEU A 141 11.10 20.58 13.22
CA LEU A 141 9.84 20.03 13.69
C LEU A 141 9.34 18.91 12.77
N SER A 142 9.40 19.12 11.45
CA SER A 142 9.03 18.10 10.47
C SER A 142 9.93 16.87 10.57
N ALA A 143 11.24 17.07 10.72
CA ALA A 143 12.19 15.98 10.91
C ALA A 143 11.90 15.20 12.20
N ALA A 144 11.63 15.88 13.32
CA ALA A 144 11.29 15.24 14.58
C ALA A 144 10.01 14.40 14.46
N ILE A 145 8.96 14.91 13.80
CA ILE A 145 7.72 14.17 13.56
C ILE A 145 8.00 12.91 12.72
N LEU A 146 8.76 13.04 11.62
CA LEU A 146 9.09 11.91 10.77
C LEU A 146 9.97 10.87 11.48
N ILE A 147 10.98 11.30 12.25
CA ILE A 147 11.81 10.40 13.04
C ILE A 147 10.96 9.64 14.07
N THR A 148 10.04 10.32 14.73
CA THR A 148 9.12 9.66 15.67
C THR A 148 8.20 8.69 14.96
N PHE A 149 7.66 9.06 13.80
CA PHE A 149 6.75 8.23 13.02
C PHE A 149 7.43 6.95 12.52
N TYR A 150 8.64 7.03 11.93
CA TYR A 150 9.33 5.86 11.39
C TYR A 150 10.17 5.10 12.42
N GLY A 151 10.66 5.79 13.45
CA GLY A 151 11.57 5.23 14.45
C GLY A 151 10.90 4.62 15.67
N THR A 152 9.63 4.93 15.93
CA THR A 152 8.90 4.46 17.11
C THR A 152 7.52 3.95 16.71
N ASP A 153 6.88 3.21 17.61
CA ASP A 153 5.49 2.77 17.46
C ASP A 153 4.49 3.74 18.11
N PHE A 154 4.94 4.96 18.44
CA PHE A 154 4.13 5.97 19.14
C PHE A 154 2.79 6.23 18.45
N PHE A 155 2.78 6.44 17.13
CA PHE A 155 1.55 6.72 16.39
C PHE A 155 0.63 5.51 16.32
N GLN A 156 1.19 4.29 16.22
CA GLN A 156 0.40 3.06 16.22
C GLN A 156 -0.26 2.81 17.57
N VAL A 157 0.51 2.96 18.64
CA VAL A 157 0.02 2.71 20.00
C VAL A 157 -0.94 3.81 20.47
N THR A 158 -0.65 5.08 20.15
CA THR A 158 -1.40 6.24 20.67
C THR A 158 -2.64 6.54 19.83
N LEU A 159 -2.55 6.39 18.50
CA LEU A 159 -3.63 6.76 17.59
C LEU A 159 -4.32 5.54 16.97
N GLY A 160 -3.88 4.32 17.30
CA GLY A 160 -4.42 3.10 16.70
C GLY A 160 -4.13 2.99 15.19
N ALA A 161 -3.18 3.77 14.67
CA ALA A 161 -2.89 3.88 13.25
C ALA A 161 -2.17 2.62 12.72
N THR A 162 -2.89 1.51 12.66
CA THR A 162 -2.44 0.24 12.09
C THR A 162 -3.23 -0.03 10.82
N PRO A 163 -2.56 -0.30 9.68
CA PRO A 163 -3.28 -0.58 8.44
C PRO A 163 -4.00 -1.92 8.53
N ASP A 164 -5.19 -1.97 7.98
CA ASP A 164 -5.89 -3.24 7.74
C ASP A 164 -5.36 -3.86 6.44
N PHE A 165 -4.38 -4.76 6.56
CA PHE A 165 -3.79 -5.43 5.39
C PHE A 165 -4.76 -6.31 4.63
N PHE A 166 -5.81 -6.81 5.28
CA PHE A 166 -6.82 -7.65 4.63
C PHE A 166 -7.94 -6.84 3.97
N ASN A 167 -8.23 -5.65 4.51
CA ASN A 167 -9.26 -4.76 3.97
C ASN A 167 -8.78 -3.31 3.92
N GLN A 168 -7.86 -3.01 3.01
CA GLN A 168 -7.31 -1.67 2.83
C GLN A 168 -8.39 -0.60 2.54
N ALA A 169 -9.49 -0.99 1.88
CA ALA A 169 -10.59 -0.07 1.62
C ALA A 169 -11.23 0.45 2.92
N ARG A 170 -11.37 -0.44 3.91
CA ARG A 170 -11.90 -0.07 5.23
C ARG A 170 -10.96 0.88 5.98
N GLY A 171 -9.65 0.66 5.90
CA GLY A 171 -8.67 1.58 6.49
C GLY A 171 -8.81 2.99 5.92
N TYR A 172 -8.93 3.10 4.60
CA TYR A 172 -9.13 4.39 3.92
C TYR A 172 -10.45 5.08 4.26
N GLU A 173 -11.51 4.32 4.49
CA GLU A 173 -12.81 4.84 4.92
C GLU A 173 -12.78 5.32 6.38
N ASN A 174 -12.21 4.52 7.28
CA ASN A 174 -12.24 4.79 8.71
C ASN A 174 -11.21 5.84 9.15
N TYR A 175 -10.00 5.82 8.59
CA TYR A 175 -8.91 6.71 9.03
C TYR A 175 -8.69 7.91 8.10
N GLY A 176 -9.29 7.89 6.91
CA GLY A 176 -9.09 8.86 5.86
C GLY A 176 -7.93 8.50 4.93
N ALA A 177 -8.07 8.87 3.66
CA ALA A 177 -7.17 8.43 2.58
C ALA A 177 -5.73 8.89 2.78
N ILE A 178 -5.51 10.12 3.25
CA ILE A 178 -4.18 10.68 3.43
C ILE A 178 -3.46 9.99 4.59
N ALA A 179 -4.15 9.81 5.72
CA ALA A 179 -3.60 9.18 6.91
C ALA A 179 -3.24 7.72 6.62
N GLU A 180 -4.16 6.97 6.05
CA GLU A 180 -3.95 5.54 5.77
C GLU A 180 -2.84 5.33 4.73
N PHE A 181 -2.79 6.12 3.66
CA PHE A 181 -1.67 6.09 2.72
C PHE A 181 -0.34 6.37 3.42
N PHE A 182 -0.29 7.39 4.29
CA PHE A 182 0.92 7.74 5.01
C PHE A 182 1.36 6.64 5.99
N VAL A 183 0.43 6.06 6.73
CA VAL A 183 0.71 4.93 7.64
C VAL A 183 1.25 3.72 6.88
N ASN A 184 0.67 3.39 5.73
CA ASN A 184 1.15 2.30 4.88
C ASN A 184 2.58 2.50 4.37
N THR A 185 3.12 3.74 4.32
CA THR A 185 4.53 3.97 3.93
C THR A 185 5.54 3.32 4.86
N ARG A 186 5.20 3.05 6.11
CA ARG A 186 6.08 2.32 7.07
C ARG A 186 6.38 0.90 6.62
N TYR A 187 5.51 0.32 5.81
CA TYR A 187 5.57 -1.07 5.35
C TYR A 187 6.21 -1.24 3.97
N LEU A 188 6.71 -0.14 3.39
CA LEU A 188 7.53 -0.19 2.16
C LEU A 188 8.85 -0.94 2.37
N SER A 189 9.35 -1.00 3.59
CA SER A 189 10.57 -1.73 3.94
C SER A 189 10.23 -2.88 4.88
N LEU A 190 10.49 -4.10 4.43
CA LEU A 190 10.35 -5.29 5.26
C LEU A 190 11.47 -5.30 6.30
N LYS A 191 11.10 -5.25 7.57
CA LYS A 191 12.05 -5.44 8.67
C LYS A 191 12.42 -6.93 8.76
N LYS A 192 13.71 -7.23 8.85
CA LYS A 192 14.14 -8.60 9.09
C LYS A 192 13.60 -9.07 10.45
N PRO A 193 12.97 -10.24 10.53
CA PRO A 193 12.56 -10.82 11.82
C PRO A 193 13.74 -10.98 12.77
N HIS A 194 13.47 -10.96 14.07
CA HIS A 194 14.50 -11.23 15.06
C HIS A 194 15.05 -12.66 14.85
N GLY A 195 16.40 -12.79 14.78
CA GLY A 195 17.05 -14.07 14.53
C GLY A 195 17.10 -14.48 13.05
N TYR A 196 16.68 -13.61 12.11
CA TYR A 196 16.84 -13.87 10.68
C TYR A 196 18.31 -13.77 10.29
N ASP A 197 18.92 -14.94 10.07
CA ASP A 197 20.27 -15.07 9.53
C ASP A 197 20.25 -15.99 8.31
N VAL A 198 20.78 -15.49 7.19
CA VAL A 198 20.77 -16.21 5.91
C VAL A 198 21.62 -17.49 6.00
N GLU A 199 22.74 -17.48 6.71
CA GLU A 199 23.62 -18.63 6.84
C GLU A 199 22.94 -19.75 7.63
N THR A 200 22.26 -19.42 8.73
CA THR A 200 21.47 -20.35 9.52
C THR A 200 20.31 -20.95 8.72
N LEU A 201 19.60 -20.13 7.93
CA LEU A 201 18.52 -20.61 7.07
C LEU A 201 19.03 -21.53 5.96
N VAL A 202 20.14 -21.19 5.31
CA VAL A 202 20.76 -22.04 4.29
C VAL A 202 21.24 -23.36 4.90
N ALA A 203 21.77 -23.35 6.12
CA ALA A 203 22.15 -24.58 6.83
C ALA A 203 20.95 -25.47 7.13
N GLN A 204 19.87 -24.88 7.67
CA GLN A 204 18.61 -25.59 7.93
C GLN A 204 17.95 -26.13 6.64
N LEU A 205 17.97 -25.37 5.55
CA LEU A 205 17.50 -25.82 4.25
C LEU A 205 18.32 -26.99 3.73
N LYS A 206 19.64 -26.94 3.85
CA LYS A 206 20.53 -28.06 3.44
C LYS A 206 20.27 -29.31 4.27
N GLU A 207 20.09 -29.18 5.57
CA GLU A 207 19.79 -30.30 6.47
C GLU A 207 18.43 -30.94 6.12
N ASN A 208 17.40 -30.11 5.87
CA ASN A 208 16.08 -30.59 5.45
C ASN A 208 16.04 -31.11 4.01
N THR A 209 16.91 -30.61 3.13
CA THR A 209 16.96 -31.04 1.72
C THR A 209 17.58 -32.43 1.61
N THR A 210 18.37 -32.89 2.55
CA THR A 210 18.93 -34.24 2.56
C THR A 210 17.83 -35.31 2.64
N SER A 211 16.71 -35.01 3.31
CA SER A 211 15.54 -35.91 3.33
C SER A 211 14.66 -35.81 2.08
N THR A 212 14.73 -34.69 1.35
CA THR A 212 13.93 -34.46 0.14
C THR A 212 14.66 -34.91 -1.13
N GLN A 213 16.00 -34.96 -1.11
CA GLN A 213 16.81 -35.45 -2.24
C GLN A 213 16.46 -36.87 -2.63
N THR A 214 16.12 -37.73 -1.66
CA THR A 214 15.76 -39.13 -1.92
C THR A 214 14.48 -39.22 -2.79
N ILE A 215 13.52 -38.33 -2.59
CA ILE A 215 12.28 -38.28 -3.38
C ILE A 215 12.55 -37.72 -4.78
N THR A 216 13.36 -36.68 -4.85
CA THR A 216 13.65 -35.97 -6.11
C THR A 216 14.54 -36.80 -7.02
N GLU A 217 15.56 -37.50 -6.50
CA GLU A 217 16.40 -38.40 -7.28
C GLU A 217 15.65 -39.60 -7.77
N THR A 218 14.76 -40.19 -6.97
CA THR A 218 13.95 -41.32 -7.38
C THR A 218 12.92 -40.96 -8.44
N ALA A 219 12.29 -39.79 -8.32
CA ALA A 219 11.30 -39.30 -9.30
C ALA A 219 11.94 -38.80 -10.60
N LEU A 220 13.10 -38.15 -10.51
CA LEU A 220 13.84 -37.64 -11.68
C LEU A 220 14.64 -38.74 -12.37
N GLY A 221 15.16 -39.75 -11.63
CA GLY A 221 15.91 -40.87 -12.19
C GLY A 221 15.09 -41.85 -13.05
N GLN A 222 13.78 -41.80 -12.97
CA GLN A 222 12.88 -42.60 -13.79
C GLN A 222 12.40 -41.90 -15.07
N ARG A 223 12.74 -40.66 -15.29
CA ARG A 223 12.39 -39.97 -16.54
C ARG A 223 13.33 -40.40 -17.64
N PRO A 224 12.83 -40.87 -18.79
CA PRO A 224 13.69 -41.11 -19.94
C PRO A 224 14.39 -39.77 -20.27
N ASN A 225 15.69 -39.84 -20.61
CA ASN A 225 16.53 -38.73 -21.04
C ASN A 225 15.88 -38.02 -22.25
N ALA A 226 14.94 -37.16 -21.98
CA ALA A 226 14.43 -36.23 -22.96
C ALA A 226 15.43 -35.04 -22.96
N THR A 227 16.30 -35.01 -23.92
CA THR A 227 17.16 -33.89 -24.28
C THR A 227 16.30 -32.76 -24.85
N VAL A 228 15.46 -32.16 -24.01
CA VAL A 228 14.75 -30.92 -24.35
C VAL A 228 15.57 -29.78 -23.82
N GLU A 229 16.35 -29.16 -24.69
CA GLU A 229 17.23 -28.03 -24.34
C GLU A 229 16.45 -26.85 -23.70
N HIS A 230 15.18 -26.66 -24.08
CA HIS A 230 14.33 -25.58 -23.61
C HIS A 230 12.89 -26.07 -23.41
N PRO A 231 12.52 -26.61 -22.21
CA PRO A 231 11.16 -27.05 -21.97
C PRO A 231 10.21 -25.83 -21.82
N ASN A 232 9.00 -25.98 -22.36
CA ASN A 232 7.93 -25.03 -22.03
C ASN A 232 7.47 -25.29 -20.62
N ILE A 233 7.52 -24.25 -19.76
CA ILE A 233 7.04 -24.29 -18.37
C ILE A 233 5.74 -23.51 -18.30
N ILE A 234 4.65 -24.18 -17.91
CA ILE A 234 3.35 -23.57 -17.66
C ILE A 234 3.12 -23.60 -16.15
N THR A 235 3.04 -22.43 -15.54
CA THR A 235 2.75 -22.29 -14.12
C THR A 235 1.31 -21.85 -13.96
N ILE A 236 0.51 -22.65 -13.23
CA ILE A 236 -0.89 -22.32 -12.88
C ILE A 236 -0.95 -22.15 -11.37
N MET A 237 -1.30 -20.95 -10.92
CA MET A 237 -1.57 -20.67 -9.52
C MET A 237 -3.08 -20.75 -9.28
N ASN A 238 -3.51 -21.68 -8.43
CA ASN A 238 -4.89 -21.77 -7.99
C ASN A 238 -4.97 -21.34 -6.51
N GLU A 239 -5.11 -20.03 -6.29
CA GLU A 239 -5.05 -19.42 -4.95
C GLU A 239 -6.14 -19.92 -3.99
N ALA A 240 -7.29 -20.28 -4.52
CA ALA A 240 -8.42 -20.75 -3.72
C ALA A 240 -8.41 -22.27 -3.48
N PHE A 241 -7.44 -23.00 -4.06
CA PHE A 241 -7.38 -24.43 -3.88
C PHE A 241 -6.78 -24.81 -2.53
N SER A 242 -7.54 -25.57 -1.75
CA SER A 242 -7.06 -26.18 -0.51
C SER A 242 -7.70 -27.55 -0.31
N ASP A 243 -6.93 -28.47 0.22
CA ASP A 243 -7.48 -29.76 0.65
C ASP A 243 -8.17 -29.58 2.01
N LEU A 244 -9.49 -29.51 1.99
CA LEU A 244 -10.30 -29.31 3.19
C LEU A 244 -10.23 -30.52 4.17
N GLN A 245 -9.75 -31.69 3.74
CA GLN A 245 -9.55 -32.84 4.61
C GLN A 245 -8.48 -32.59 5.68
N VAL A 246 -7.62 -31.58 5.48
CA VAL A 246 -6.66 -31.12 6.48
C VAL A 246 -7.36 -30.55 7.73
N ILE A 247 -8.53 -29.97 7.58
CA ILE A 247 -9.31 -29.37 8.68
C ILE A 247 -10.06 -30.47 9.47
N GLY A 248 -10.47 -31.55 8.80
CA GLY A 248 -11.18 -32.65 9.42
C GLY A 248 -11.80 -33.59 8.40
N LYS A 249 -12.27 -34.76 8.89
CA LYS A 249 -12.96 -35.70 8.03
C LYS A 249 -14.38 -35.24 7.77
N PHE A 250 -14.79 -35.25 6.51
CA PHE A 250 -16.16 -35.00 6.07
C PHE A 250 -16.57 -36.00 5.00
N GLU A 251 -17.86 -36.24 4.87
CA GLU A 251 -18.43 -37.13 3.87
C GLU A 251 -18.97 -36.34 2.71
N THR A 252 -18.75 -36.81 1.50
CA THR A 252 -19.25 -36.24 0.26
C THR A 252 -20.01 -37.30 -0.54
N ASP A 253 -20.96 -36.86 -1.35
CA ASP A 253 -21.73 -37.71 -2.25
C ASP A 253 -20.91 -38.30 -3.41
N LYS A 254 -19.75 -37.71 -3.67
CA LYS A 254 -18.78 -38.14 -4.69
C LYS A 254 -17.38 -38.16 -4.07
N GLU A 255 -16.48 -38.90 -4.73
CA GLU A 255 -15.09 -38.92 -4.32
C GLU A 255 -14.52 -37.48 -4.33
N TYR A 256 -14.05 -37.04 -3.15
CA TYR A 256 -13.42 -35.73 -2.98
C TYR A 256 -12.02 -35.70 -3.58
N LEU A 257 -11.71 -34.70 -4.39
CA LEU A 257 -10.43 -34.59 -5.10
C LEU A 257 -10.11 -35.82 -5.98
N SER A 258 -11.11 -36.36 -6.67
CA SER A 258 -10.95 -37.58 -7.49
C SER A 258 -9.87 -37.44 -8.58
N PHE A 259 -9.75 -36.24 -9.19
CA PHE A 259 -8.74 -35.96 -10.21
C PHE A 259 -7.34 -35.93 -9.61
N GLU A 260 -7.13 -35.18 -8.52
CA GLU A 260 -5.87 -35.10 -7.80
C GLU A 260 -5.44 -36.46 -7.24
N ASN A 261 -6.38 -37.24 -6.72
CA ASN A 261 -6.14 -38.59 -6.25
C ASN A 261 -5.72 -39.51 -7.40
N SER A 262 -6.31 -39.38 -8.57
CA SER A 262 -5.94 -40.20 -9.74
C SER A 262 -4.52 -39.92 -10.24
N MET A 263 -3.98 -38.74 -9.96
CA MET A 263 -2.62 -38.36 -10.36
C MET A 263 -1.54 -38.84 -9.36
N LYS A 264 -1.90 -39.31 -8.16
CA LYS A 264 -0.92 -39.72 -7.13
C LYS A 264 0.01 -40.84 -7.63
N ASP A 265 -0.53 -41.77 -8.40
CA ASP A 265 0.21 -42.93 -8.91
C ASP A 265 0.73 -42.72 -10.36
N ASP A 266 0.50 -41.54 -10.94
CA ASP A 266 1.02 -41.23 -12.27
C ASP A 266 2.52 -40.94 -12.22
N LYS A 267 3.31 -41.70 -12.94
CA LYS A 267 4.79 -41.55 -13.03
C LYS A 267 5.28 -40.21 -13.55
N ASN A 268 4.42 -39.45 -14.22
CA ASN A 268 4.74 -38.10 -14.73
C ASN A 268 4.33 -37.00 -13.79
N THR A 269 3.69 -37.32 -12.66
CA THR A 269 3.19 -36.36 -11.68
C THR A 269 4.03 -36.39 -10.41
N ILE A 270 4.39 -35.22 -9.89
CA ILE A 270 5.01 -35.06 -8.57
C ILE A 270 4.05 -34.24 -7.74
N GLN A 271 3.60 -34.81 -6.62
CA GLN A 271 2.75 -34.13 -5.66
C GLN A 271 3.53 -33.81 -4.40
N GLY A 272 3.25 -32.66 -3.81
CA GLY A 272 3.85 -32.23 -2.55
C GLY A 272 2.98 -31.19 -1.84
N ASN A 273 3.24 -30.98 -0.58
CA ASN A 273 2.57 -29.97 0.20
C ASN A 273 3.36 -28.67 0.17
N VAL A 274 2.67 -27.55 -0.05
CA VAL A 274 3.23 -26.22 0.09
C VAL A 274 2.78 -25.67 1.44
N TYR A 275 3.73 -25.34 2.28
CA TYR A 275 3.46 -24.68 3.56
C TYR A 275 3.65 -23.18 3.38
N ILE A 276 2.60 -22.43 3.60
CA ILE A 276 2.63 -20.96 3.64
C ILE A 276 2.40 -20.51 5.07
N SER A 277 3.17 -19.54 5.51
CA SER A 277 2.88 -18.87 6.78
C SER A 277 1.59 -18.07 6.60
N THR A 278 0.55 -18.46 7.33
CA THR A 278 -0.64 -17.63 7.47
C THR A 278 -0.33 -16.51 8.47
N ILE A 279 -0.64 -15.29 8.10
CA ILE A 279 -0.67 -14.19 9.04
C ILE A 279 -2.00 -14.35 9.78
N GLY A 280 -1.93 -14.89 10.99
CA GLY A 280 -3.07 -15.01 11.89
C GLY A 280 -3.34 -13.72 12.62
#